data_d17e2ef49410f7dc43f1281c858d8b5b
#
_entry.id   d17e2ef49410f7dc43f1281c858d8b5b
#
_cell.length_a   1.000
_cell.length_b   1.000
_cell.length_c   1.000
_cell.angle_alpha   90.00
_cell.angle_beta   90.00
_cell.angle_gamma   90.00
#
_symmetry.space_group_name_H-M   'P 1'
#
loop_
_entity.id
_entity.type
_entity.pdbx_description
1 polymer ?
#
loop_
_entity_poly.entity_id
_entity_poly.type
_entity_poly.pdbx_seq_one_letter_code
_entity_poly.pdbx_strand_id
1 'polypeptide(L)'
;MLMNRWHTGIRAVTFAVGLAACLASTQAAQEQDLTSAEKDRAVQYLESTKKSILEATKGLSEAQWNFKSAPERWSIAQIMEHIATAEDFIRGNITDNVMKAPAPDPAGRDTKKIDDGIIAMVPDRSHKLSAPEPLVPSNKYGTPAASIAHFVESRAKTEALVENTPGLRLHATDSPMGVKLDGYEWVLLIAGHSERHLKQMLEVKADPNYPKN
;
A
#
# COMPACT_ATOMS: atom_id res chain seq x y z
N MET A 1 73.40 -1.12 49.74
CA MET A 1 73.18 -1.98 48.58
C MET A 1 71.68 -2.15 48.43
N LEU A 2 71.03 -1.33 47.70
CA LEU A 2 69.58 -1.18 47.65
C LEU A 2 69.11 -1.52 46.25
N MET A 3 68.28 -2.59 46.14
CA MET A 3 67.65 -2.98 44.88
C MET A 3 66.24 -2.37 44.84
N ASN A 4 66.01 -1.54 43.84
CA ASN A 4 64.70 -0.98 43.52
C ASN A 4 63.93 -1.92 42.60
N ARG A 5 62.75 -2.35 43.02
CA ARG A 5 61.77 -3.07 42.17
C ARG A 5 60.72 -2.08 41.66
N TRP A 6 60.66 -1.94 40.33
CA TRP A 6 59.58 -1.24 39.64
C TRP A 6 58.49 -2.23 39.28
N HIS A 7 57.29 -2.03 39.77
CA HIS A 7 56.10 -2.74 39.32
C HIS A 7 55.37 -1.87 38.29
N THR A 8 55.39 -2.29 37.05
CA THR A 8 54.59 -1.75 35.97
C THR A 8 53.18 -2.33 36.04
N GLY A 9 52.20 -1.50 36.43
CA GLY A 9 50.77 -1.84 36.35
C GLY A 9 50.27 -1.63 34.93
N ILE A 10 49.94 -2.71 34.24
CA ILE A 10 49.21 -2.69 32.99
C ILE A 10 47.71 -2.56 33.36
N ARG A 11 47.13 -1.42 33.15
CA ARG A 11 45.67 -1.24 33.28
C ARG A 11 45.01 -1.68 31.96
N ALA A 12 44.15 -2.68 32.06
CA ALA A 12 43.28 -3.13 30.99
C ALA A 12 42.21 -2.05 30.71
N VAL A 13 42.31 -1.43 29.54
CA VAL A 13 41.29 -0.60 28.94
C VAL A 13 40.92 -1.24 27.61
N THR A 14 40.08 -2.20 27.64
CA THR A 14 39.42 -2.74 26.42
C THR A 14 38.19 -3.53 26.84
N PHE A 15 37.03 -2.92 26.89
CA PHE A 15 35.73 -3.62 26.78
C PHE A 15 34.49 -2.69 26.72
N ALA A 16 34.59 -1.43 26.29
CA ALA A 16 33.44 -0.55 26.20
C ALA A 16 32.97 -0.21 24.76
N VAL A 17 33.77 -0.49 23.73
CA VAL A 17 33.46 -0.04 22.36
C VAL A 17 32.55 -1.01 21.60
N GLY A 18 32.58 -2.32 21.93
CA GLY A 18 31.80 -3.33 21.20
C GLY A 18 30.27 -3.30 21.49
N LEU A 19 29.88 -2.91 22.70
CA LEU A 19 28.46 -2.94 23.11
C LEU A 19 27.67 -1.75 22.57
N ALA A 20 28.32 -0.57 22.46
CA ALA A 20 27.68 0.65 21.93
C ALA A 20 27.43 0.54 20.42
N ALA A 21 28.32 -0.10 19.67
CA ALA A 21 28.15 -0.28 18.21
C ALA A 21 27.02 -1.28 17.88
N CYS A 22 26.83 -2.34 18.68
CA CYS A 22 25.72 -3.28 18.50
C CYS A 22 24.35 -2.67 18.85
N LEU A 23 24.30 -1.81 19.85
CA LEU A 23 23.05 -1.11 20.24
C LEU A 23 22.67 -0.07 19.20
N ALA A 24 23.62 0.68 18.65
CA ALA A 24 23.36 1.68 17.60
C ALA A 24 22.90 1.02 16.28
N SER A 25 23.43 -0.16 15.92
CA SER A 25 23.01 -0.88 14.72
C SER A 25 21.62 -1.50 14.85
N THR A 26 21.24 -1.98 16.04
CA THR A 26 19.88 -2.47 16.28
C THR A 26 18.86 -1.36 16.33
N GLN A 27 19.21 -0.19 16.84
CA GLN A 27 18.32 0.97 16.87
C GLN A 27 18.11 1.58 15.47
N ALA A 28 19.17 1.67 14.66
CA ALA A 28 19.07 2.09 13.27
C ALA A 28 18.24 1.10 12.42
N ALA A 29 18.32 -0.21 12.66
CA ALA A 29 17.49 -1.20 11.99
C ALA A 29 16.02 -1.10 12.43
N GLN A 30 15.76 -0.78 13.69
CA GLN A 30 14.40 -0.57 14.22
C GLN A 30 13.74 0.73 13.72
N GLU A 31 14.51 1.77 13.44
CA GLU A 31 14.03 3.03 12.82
C GLU A 31 13.71 2.87 11.33
N GLN A 32 14.14 1.77 10.70
CA GLN A 32 13.92 1.49 9.28
C GLN A 32 12.68 0.65 8.99
N ASP A 33 12.12 0.00 10.00
CA ASP A 33 10.90 -0.80 9.86
C ASP A 33 9.66 0.02 10.21
N LEU A 34 8.52 -0.38 9.62
CA LEU A 34 7.24 0.18 9.99
C LEU A 34 6.96 -0.02 11.48
N THR A 35 6.50 1.01 12.14
CA THR A 35 5.96 0.89 13.50
C THR A 35 4.72 0.00 13.51
N SER A 36 4.39 -0.62 14.64
CA SER A 36 3.15 -1.39 14.78
C SER A 36 1.91 -0.56 14.42
N ALA A 37 1.90 0.72 14.78
CA ALA A 37 0.80 1.63 14.45
C ALA A 37 0.64 1.87 12.94
N GLU A 38 1.74 1.96 12.19
CA GLU A 38 1.70 2.07 10.73
C GLU A 38 1.21 0.76 10.10
N LYS A 39 1.71 -0.40 10.53
CA LYS A 39 1.23 -1.70 10.07
C LYS A 39 -0.27 -1.85 10.32
N ASP A 40 -0.70 -1.62 11.55
CA ASP A 40 -2.12 -1.69 11.93
C ASP A 40 -2.98 -0.75 11.09
N ARG A 41 -2.54 0.49 10.88
CA ARG A 41 -3.26 1.47 10.06
C ARG A 41 -3.43 1.00 8.63
N ALA A 42 -2.37 0.52 7.99
CA ALA A 42 -2.43 0.04 6.61
C ALA A 42 -3.31 -1.20 6.49
N VAL A 43 -3.11 -2.20 7.36
CA VAL A 43 -3.89 -3.45 7.35
C VAL A 43 -5.37 -3.17 7.61
N GLN A 44 -5.72 -2.32 8.59
CA GLN A 44 -7.11 -1.94 8.85
C GLN A 44 -7.74 -1.22 7.66
N TYR A 45 -7.01 -0.35 6.95
CA TYR A 45 -7.53 0.33 5.78
C TYR A 45 -7.73 -0.64 4.61
N LEU A 46 -6.78 -1.54 4.36
CA LEU A 46 -6.88 -2.61 3.37
C LEU A 46 -8.09 -3.52 3.65
N GLU A 47 -8.24 -4.00 4.88
CA GLU A 47 -9.34 -4.86 5.32
C GLU A 47 -10.70 -4.16 5.23
N SER A 48 -10.80 -2.90 5.66
CA SER A 48 -12.04 -2.14 5.61
C SER A 48 -12.55 -1.95 4.18
N THR A 49 -11.66 -1.63 3.24
CA THR A 49 -12.00 -1.47 1.82
C THR A 49 -12.35 -2.82 1.18
N LYS A 50 -11.63 -3.90 1.49
CA LYS A 50 -11.97 -5.27 1.07
C LYS A 50 -13.38 -5.65 1.52
N LYS A 51 -13.67 -5.52 2.81
CA LYS A 51 -14.99 -5.82 3.37
C LYS A 51 -16.10 -5.04 2.68
N SER A 52 -15.91 -3.75 2.48
CA SER A 52 -16.90 -2.87 1.87
C SER A 52 -17.16 -3.21 0.39
N ILE A 53 -16.12 -3.58 -0.37
CA ILE A 53 -16.27 -4.03 -1.76
C ILE A 53 -17.05 -5.35 -1.81
N LEU A 54 -16.70 -6.33 -0.95
CA LEU A 54 -17.39 -7.61 -0.91
C LEU A 54 -18.86 -7.43 -0.54
N GLU A 55 -19.18 -6.55 0.40
CA GLU A 55 -20.57 -6.26 0.76
C GLU A 55 -21.31 -5.53 -0.37
N ALA A 56 -20.68 -4.58 -1.05
CA ALA A 56 -21.27 -3.87 -2.19
C ALA A 56 -21.56 -4.77 -3.38
N THR A 57 -20.84 -5.88 -3.53
CA THR A 57 -20.97 -6.82 -4.66
C THR A 57 -21.76 -8.08 -4.34
N LYS A 58 -22.14 -8.26 -3.06
CA LYS A 58 -22.85 -9.45 -2.59
C LYS A 58 -24.23 -9.58 -3.22
N GLY A 59 -24.52 -10.76 -3.79
CA GLY A 59 -25.84 -11.12 -4.29
C GLY A 59 -26.31 -10.35 -5.53
N LEU A 60 -25.42 -9.64 -6.23
CA LEU A 60 -25.78 -8.95 -7.46
C LEU A 60 -26.19 -9.92 -8.55
N SER A 61 -27.31 -9.64 -9.24
CA SER A 61 -27.72 -10.36 -10.45
C SER A 61 -26.80 -10.04 -11.63
N GLU A 62 -26.84 -10.85 -12.68
CA GLU A 62 -26.09 -10.62 -13.91
C GLU A 62 -26.39 -9.23 -14.53
N ALA A 63 -27.67 -8.86 -14.54
CA ALA A 63 -28.09 -7.54 -15.02
C ALA A 63 -27.49 -6.41 -14.19
N GLN A 64 -27.41 -6.56 -12.88
CA GLN A 64 -26.79 -5.58 -11.97
C GLN A 64 -25.27 -5.48 -12.15
N TRP A 65 -24.60 -6.60 -12.34
CA TRP A 65 -23.17 -6.63 -12.62
C TRP A 65 -22.79 -5.89 -13.90
N ASN A 66 -23.62 -6.06 -14.96
CA ASN A 66 -23.30 -5.55 -16.29
C ASN A 66 -23.96 -4.20 -16.60
N PHE A 67 -24.77 -3.65 -15.69
CA PHE A 67 -25.39 -2.36 -15.88
C PHE A 67 -24.36 -1.25 -16.05
N LYS A 68 -24.60 -0.39 -17.06
CA LYS A 68 -23.82 0.82 -17.33
C LYS A 68 -24.75 2.02 -17.32
N SER A 69 -24.45 3.01 -16.50
CA SER A 69 -25.21 4.26 -16.45
C SER A 69 -25.09 5.10 -17.72
N ALA A 70 -24.04 4.86 -18.53
CA ALA A 70 -23.84 5.41 -19.87
C ALA A 70 -22.84 4.50 -20.63
N PRO A 71 -22.81 4.51 -21.98
CA PRO A 71 -21.95 3.63 -22.79
C PRO A 71 -20.46 3.71 -22.42
N GLU A 72 -19.96 4.91 -22.10
CA GLU A 72 -18.56 5.17 -21.74
C GLU A 72 -18.26 4.95 -20.24
N ARG A 73 -19.28 4.64 -19.44
CA ARG A 73 -19.12 4.35 -18.00
C ARG A 73 -18.85 2.86 -17.79
N TRP A 74 -18.07 2.56 -16.82
CA TRP A 74 -17.82 1.18 -16.40
C TRP A 74 -18.99 0.61 -15.61
N SER A 75 -19.32 -0.65 -15.89
CA SER A 75 -20.20 -1.47 -15.05
C SER A 75 -19.49 -1.88 -13.76
N ILE A 76 -20.25 -2.40 -12.80
CA ILE A 76 -19.67 -2.95 -11.54
C ILE A 76 -18.70 -4.10 -11.85
N ALA A 77 -18.99 -4.95 -12.85
CA ALA A 77 -18.08 -6.01 -13.28
C ALA A 77 -16.74 -5.45 -13.77
N GLN A 78 -16.76 -4.40 -14.59
CA GLN A 78 -15.56 -3.74 -15.09
C GLN A 78 -14.77 -3.03 -13.97
N ILE A 79 -15.49 -2.39 -13.04
CA ILE A 79 -14.84 -1.77 -11.87
C ILE A 79 -14.16 -2.82 -11.01
N MET A 80 -14.79 -3.97 -10.78
CA MET A 80 -14.21 -5.06 -9.99
C MET A 80 -12.94 -5.64 -10.64
N GLU A 81 -12.98 -5.86 -11.95
CA GLU A 81 -11.80 -6.30 -12.71
C GLU A 81 -10.66 -5.29 -12.58
N HIS A 82 -10.97 -4.00 -12.72
CA HIS A 82 -10.00 -2.92 -12.58
C HIS A 82 -9.34 -2.90 -11.20
N ILE A 83 -10.13 -3.02 -10.13
CA ILE A 83 -9.60 -3.07 -8.75
C ILE A 83 -8.65 -4.27 -8.59
N ALA A 84 -9.05 -5.45 -9.05
CA ALA A 84 -8.27 -6.67 -8.93
C ALA A 84 -6.94 -6.58 -9.72
N THR A 85 -6.98 -6.00 -10.93
CA THR A 85 -5.79 -5.81 -11.75
C THR A 85 -4.86 -4.74 -11.17
N ALA A 86 -5.43 -3.63 -10.66
CA ALA A 86 -4.66 -2.54 -10.06
C ALA A 86 -3.96 -2.97 -8.77
N GLU A 87 -4.57 -3.84 -7.97
CA GLU A 87 -3.96 -4.41 -6.77
C GLU A 87 -2.63 -5.08 -7.10
N ASP A 88 -2.61 -5.97 -8.09
CA ASP A 88 -1.39 -6.65 -8.54
C ASP A 88 -0.38 -5.69 -9.15
N PHE A 89 -0.85 -4.78 -10.01
CA PHE A 89 0.01 -3.83 -10.70
C PHE A 89 0.77 -2.92 -9.72
N ILE A 90 0.05 -2.35 -8.75
CA ILE A 90 0.66 -1.45 -7.77
C ILE A 90 1.56 -2.22 -6.80
N ARG A 91 1.15 -3.41 -6.34
CA ARG A 91 2.00 -4.27 -5.50
C ARG A 91 3.27 -4.68 -6.25
N GLY A 92 3.18 -5.06 -7.53
CA GLY A 92 4.33 -5.34 -8.38
C GLY A 92 5.25 -4.12 -8.50
N ASN A 93 4.70 -2.91 -8.67
CA ASN A 93 5.50 -1.69 -8.66
C ASN A 93 6.26 -1.50 -7.34
N ILE A 94 5.65 -1.81 -6.19
CA ILE A 94 6.34 -1.75 -4.89
C ILE A 94 7.54 -2.68 -4.90
N THR A 95 7.37 -3.96 -5.23
CA THR A 95 8.42 -4.98 -5.14
C THR A 95 9.51 -4.82 -6.20
N ASP A 96 9.15 -4.43 -7.41
CA ASP A 96 10.04 -4.45 -8.56
C ASP A 96 10.76 -3.12 -8.81
N ASN A 97 10.15 -2.01 -8.39
CA ASN A 97 10.67 -0.68 -8.63
C ASN A 97 10.95 0.08 -7.34
N VAL A 98 9.93 0.26 -6.46
CA VAL A 98 10.07 1.11 -5.27
C VAL A 98 11.15 0.58 -4.33
N MET A 99 11.11 -0.71 -3.98
CA MET A 99 12.10 -1.32 -3.06
C MET A 99 13.53 -1.37 -3.61
N LYS A 100 13.72 -1.04 -4.89
CA LYS A 100 15.05 -0.96 -5.53
C LYS A 100 15.48 0.48 -5.82
N ALA A 101 14.61 1.44 -5.55
CA ALA A 101 14.88 2.86 -5.79
C ALA A 101 15.84 3.44 -4.75
N PRO A 102 16.50 4.58 -5.03
CA PRO A 102 17.26 5.30 -4.01
C PRO A 102 16.39 5.72 -2.83
N ALA A 103 17.02 5.91 -1.68
CA ALA A 103 16.37 6.55 -0.55
C ALA A 103 15.88 7.96 -0.95
N PRO A 104 14.69 8.38 -0.51
CA PRO A 104 14.22 9.74 -0.76
C PRO A 104 15.10 10.75 0.00
N ASP A 105 15.19 11.97 -0.54
CA ASP A 105 15.80 13.08 0.20
C ASP A 105 14.95 13.34 1.46
N PRO A 106 15.52 13.25 2.66
CA PRO A 106 14.79 13.50 3.89
C PRO A 106 14.44 14.99 4.09
N ALA A 107 15.15 15.90 3.36
CA ALA A 107 14.93 17.33 3.50
C ALA A 107 13.53 17.72 3.00
N GLY A 108 12.70 18.19 3.95
CA GLY A 108 11.34 18.64 3.64
C GLY A 108 10.30 17.54 3.43
N ARG A 109 10.65 16.27 3.64
CA ARG A 109 9.69 15.15 3.55
C ARG A 109 8.93 14.98 4.87
N ASP A 110 7.67 15.30 4.86
CA ASP A 110 6.72 15.05 5.95
C ASP A 110 5.88 13.82 5.60
N THR A 111 6.33 12.63 6.03
CA THR A 111 5.67 11.35 5.75
C THR A 111 4.25 11.31 6.28
N LYS A 112 4.00 11.87 7.48
CA LYS A 112 2.65 11.91 8.03
C LYS A 112 1.70 12.74 7.16
N LYS A 113 2.16 13.87 6.67
CA LYS A 113 1.37 14.73 5.77
C LYS A 113 1.08 14.05 4.44
N ILE A 114 2.06 13.29 3.91
CA ILE A 114 1.88 12.52 2.67
C ILE A 114 0.88 11.40 2.90
N ASP A 115 1.02 10.60 3.96
CA ASP A 115 0.10 9.52 4.33
C ASP A 115 -1.34 10.02 4.45
N ASP A 116 -1.54 11.09 5.23
CA ASP A 116 -2.86 11.69 5.44
C ASP A 116 -3.43 12.27 4.14
N GLY A 117 -2.56 12.85 3.29
CA GLY A 117 -2.92 13.33 1.96
C GLY A 117 -3.40 12.20 1.04
N ILE A 118 -2.73 11.06 1.02
CA ILE A 118 -3.14 9.89 0.22
C ILE A 118 -4.54 9.42 0.65
N ILE A 119 -4.75 9.22 1.95
CA ILE A 119 -6.02 8.74 2.50
C ILE A 119 -7.16 9.72 2.21
N ALA A 120 -6.90 11.03 2.20
CA ALA A 120 -7.92 12.04 1.93
C ALA A 120 -8.19 12.22 0.43
N MET A 121 -7.14 12.24 -0.41
CA MET A 121 -7.24 12.68 -1.81
C MET A 121 -7.50 11.54 -2.79
N VAL A 122 -6.91 10.36 -2.58
CA VAL A 122 -7.06 9.23 -3.52
C VAL A 122 -8.52 8.78 -3.65
N PRO A 123 -9.32 8.67 -2.56
CA PRO A 123 -10.73 8.32 -2.65
C PRO A 123 -11.64 9.44 -3.18
N ASP A 124 -11.13 10.66 -3.35
CA ASP A 124 -11.93 11.78 -3.85
C ASP A 124 -12.27 11.59 -5.33
N ARG A 125 -13.56 11.64 -5.66
CA ARG A 125 -14.10 11.45 -7.01
C ARG A 125 -14.55 12.75 -7.69
N SER A 126 -14.26 13.89 -7.10
CA SER A 126 -14.60 15.21 -7.68
C SER A 126 -13.94 15.40 -9.05
N HIS A 127 -12.79 14.77 -9.29
CA HIS A 127 -12.09 14.79 -10.57
C HIS A 127 -12.07 13.41 -11.23
N LYS A 128 -12.44 13.38 -12.53
CA LYS A 128 -12.35 12.16 -13.35
C LYS A 128 -10.88 11.91 -13.68
N LEU A 129 -10.44 10.67 -13.43
CA LEU A 129 -9.14 10.17 -13.84
C LEU A 129 -9.31 9.08 -14.88
N SER A 130 -8.44 9.04 -15.87
CA SER A 130 -8.38 7.95 -16.86
C SER A 130 -7.45 6.86 -16.35
N ALA A 131 -7.86 5.61 -16.47
CA ALA A 131 -6.99 4.49 -16.16
C ALA A 131 -5.88 4.38 -17.24
N PRO A 132 -4.63 4.08 -16.84
CA PRO A 132 -3.61 3.71 -17.79
C PRO A 132 -4.00 2.41 -18.51
N GLU A 133 -3.51 2.24 -19.76
CA GLU A 133 -3.90 1.15 -20.63
C GLU A 133 -3.83 -0.24 -19.99
N PRO A 134 -2.79 -0.64 -19.23
CA PRO A 134 -2.75 -1.97 -18.61
C PRO A 134 -3.84 -2.22 -17.55
N LEU A 135 -4.51 -1.17 -17.09
CA LEU A 135 -5.55 -1.24 -16.06
C LEU A 135 -6.97 -1.06 -16.62
N VAL A 136 -7.11 -0.86 -17.95
CA VAL A 136 -8.42 -0.78 -18.59
C VAL A 136 -9.06 -2.17 -18.60
N PRO A 137 -10.33 -2.32 -18.13
CA PRO A 137 -11.00 -3.61 -18.11
C PRO A 137 -11.13 -4.23 -19.50
N SER A 138 -10.70 -5.48 -19.64
CA SER A 138 -10.66 -6.25 -20.88
C SER A 138 -11.33 -7.63 -20.78
N ASN A 139 -12.07 -7.87 -19.71
CA ASN A 139 -12.62 -9.18 -19.33
C ASN A 139 -11.53 -10.22 -18.96
N LYS A 140 -10.44 -9.77 -18.38
CA LYS A 140 -9.25 -10.55 -18.03
C LYS A 140 -9.54 -11.81 -17.20
N TYR A 141 -10.48 -11.71 -16.26
CA TYR A 141 -10.82 -12.83 -15.38
C TYR A 141 -12.07 -13.61 -15.84
N GLY A 142 -12.72 -13.19 -16.90
CA GLY A 142 -13.87 -13.87 -17.52
C GLY A 142 -15.20 -13.68 -16.76
N THR A 143 -15.21 -13.68 -15.43
CA THR A 143 -16.43 -13.53 -14.64
C THR A 143 -16.22 -12.59 -13.44
N PRO A 144 -17.29 -11.92 -12.95
CA PRO A 144 -17.21 -11.13 -11.72
C PRO A 144 -16.76 -11.94 -10.50
N ALA A 145 -17.21 -13.19 -10.39
CA ALA A 145 -16.81 -14.08 -9.30
C ALA A 145 -15.31 -14.39 -9.32
N ALA A 146 -14.72 -14.59 -10.51
CA ALA A 146 -13.29 -14.78 -10.66
C ALA A 146 -12.51 -13.49 -10.35
N SER A 147 -13.02 -12.31 -10.73
CA SER A 147 -12.43 -11.02 -10.36
C SER A 147 -12.41 -10.82 -8.84
N ILE A 148 -13.51 -11.17 -8.15
CA ILE A 148 -13.58 -11.11 -6.68
C ILE A 148 -12.58 -12.08 -6.04
N ALA A 149 -12.54 -13.34 -6.49
CA ALA A 149 -11.61 -14.33 -5.95
C ALA A 149 -10.16 -13.88 -6.11
N HIS A 150 -9.81 -13.37 -7.28
CA HIS A 150 -8.48 -12.82 -7.56
C HIS A 150 -8.15 -11.62 -6.66
N PHE A 151 -9.09 -10.69 -6.51
CA PHE A 151 -8.93 -9.53 -5.62
C PHE A 151 -8.67 -9.95 -4.17
N VAL A 152 -9.43 -10.91 -3.64
CA VAL A 152 -9.25 -11.40 -2.26
C VAL A 152 -7.88 -12.04 -2.07
N GLU A 153 -7.45 -12.87 -3.03
CA GLU A 153 -6.11 -13.47 -3.01
C GLU A 153 -5.00 -12.41 -3.10
N SER A 154 -5.15 -11.45 -4.01
CA SER A 154 -4.17 -10.38 -4.21
C SER A 154 -4.10 -9.46 -2.99
N ARG A 155 -5.22 -9.14 -2.35
CA ARG A 155 -5.29 -8.35 -1.14
C ARG A 155 -4.56 -9.03 0.03
N ALA A 156 -4.71 -10.34 0.20
CA ALA A 156 -3.96 -11.09 1.20
C ALA A 156 -2.43 -11.01 0.97
N LYS A 157 -1.99 -10.97 -0.29
CA LYS A 157 -0.57 -10.76 -0.62
C LYS A 157 -0.11 -9.33 -0.29
N THR A 158 -0.97 -8.32 -0.47
CA THR A 158 -0.66 -6.94 -0.10
C THR A 158 -0.58 -6.79 1.42
N GLU A 159 -1.48 -7.40 2.17
CA GLU A 159 -1.44 -7.45 3.64
C GLU A 159 -0.16 -8.13 4.14
N ALA A 160 0.20 -9.29 3.56
CA ALA A 160 1.45 -9.99 3.88
C ALA A 160 2.70 -9.16 3.54
N LEU A 161 2.68 -8.35 2.49
CA LEU A 161 3.77 -7.43 2.14
C LEU A 161 3.97 -6.39 3.26
N VAL A 162 2.89 -5.80 3.80
CA VAL A 162 2.97 -4.86 4.92
C VAL A 162 3.59 -5.50 6.15
N GLU A 163 3.17 -6.72 6.47
CA GLU A 163 3.60 -7.40 7.69
C GLU A 163 5.05 -7.87 7.63
N ASN A 164 5.50 -8.34 6.46
CA ASN A 164 6.72 -9.13 6.34
C ASN A 164 7.86 -8.45 5.56
N THR A 165 7.63 -7.26 4.97
CA THR A 165 8.65 -6.57 4.18
C THR A 165 9.30 -5.47 5.00
N PRO A 166 10.59 -5.61 5.37
CA PRO A 166 11.32 -4.55 6.05
C PRO A 166 11.62 -3.40 5.06
N GLY A 167 11.81 -2.21 5.59
CA GLY A 167 12.33 -1.09 4.83
C GLY A 167 11.33 -0.44 3.86
N LEU A 168 10.02 -0.62 4.01
CA LEU A 168 9.00 0.01 3.15
C LEU A 168 9.08 1.55 3.14
N ARG A 169 9.69 2.18 4.15
CA ARG A 169 9.91 3.63 4.21
C ARG A 169 11.24 4.09 3.60
N LEU A 170 12.14 3.15 3.24
CA LEU A 170 13.52 3.49 2.85
C LEU A 170 13.69 3.92 1.40
N HIS A 171 12.74 3.60 0.54
CA HIS A 171 12.85 3.78 -0.90
C HIS A 171 11.60 4.48 -1.43
N ALA A 172 11.76 5.40 -2.37
CA ALA A 172 10.63 6.13 -2.94
C ALA A 172 10.79 6.33 -4.44
N THR A 173 9.65 6.31 -5.15
CA THR A 173 9.57 6.59 -6.59
C THR A 173 8.55 7.69 -6.87
N ASP A 174 8.65 8.31 -8.05
CA ASP A 174 7.63 9.23 -8.54
C ASP A 174 6.26 8.53 -8.61
N SER A 175 5.21 9.29 -8.35
CA SER A 175 3.84 8.78 -8.33
C SER A 175 2.90 9.64 -9.18
N PRO A 176 1.71 9.12 -9.53
CA PRO A 176 0.68 9.90 -10.22
C PRO A 176 0.17 11.12 -9.43
N MET A 177 0.48 11.21 -8.15
CA MET A 177 0.11 12.33 -7.28
C MET A 177 1.08 13.53 -7.39
N GLY A 178 2.14 13.43 -8.21
CA GLY A 178 3.13 14.50 -8.37
C GLY A 178 4.13 14.62 -7.21
N VAL A 179 4.12 13.67 -6.29
CA VAL A 179 5.07 13.52 -5.19
C VAL A 179 5.69 12.13 -5.20
N LYS A 180 6.90 11.98 -4.64
CA LYS A 180 7.49 10.65 -4.46
C LYS A 180 6.79 9.93 -3.31
N LEU A 181 6.41 8.67 -3.56
CA LEU A 181 5.83 7.78 -2.57
C LEU A 181 6.79 6.67 -2.21
N ASP A 182 6.94 6.40 -0.90
CA ASP A 182 7.62 5.23 -0.40
C ASP A 182 6.74 3.96 -0.47
N GLY A 183 7.31 2.80 -0.13
CA GLY A 183 6.59 1.53 -0.23
C GLY A 183 5.32 1.48 0.62
N TYR A 184 5.36 2.07 1.82
CA TYR A 184 4.18 2.16 2.69
C TYR A 184 3.11 3.09 2.11
N GLU A 185 3.49 4.24 1.58
CA GLU A 185 2.59 5.20 0.95
C GLU A 185 1.93 4.61 -0.32
N TRP A 186 2.65 3.80 -1.09
CA TRP A 186 2.07 3.03 -2.18
C TRP A 186 1.04 1.99 -1.70
N VAL A 187 1.24 1.37 -0.52
CA VAL A 187 0.22 0.50 0.09
C VAL A 187 -1.03 1.31 0.48
N LEU A 188 -0.87 2.49 1.08
CA LEU A 188 -2.01 3.36 1.37
C LEU A 188 -2.75 3.78 0.09
N LEU A 189 -2.02 4.00 -1.00
CA LEU A 189 -2.60 4.29 -2.30
C LEU A 189 -3.43 3.11 -2.82
N ILE A 190 -2.99 1.85 -2.65
CA ILE A 190 -3.79 0.66 -3.00
C ILE A 190 -5.14 0.67 -2.27
N ALA A 191 -5.13 0.91 -0.96
CA ALA A 191 -6.36 0.95 -0.16
C ALA A 191 -7.27 2.12 -0.57
N GLY A 192 -6.71 3.33 -0.74
CA GLY A 192 -7.44 4.51 -1.20
C GLY A 192 -8.02 4.36 -2.61
N HIS A 193 -7.29 3.70 -3.52
CA HIS A 193 -7.75 3.36 -4.87
C HIS A 193 -8.96 2.42 -4.81
N SER A 194 -8.90 1.41 -3.96
CA SER A 194 -10.05 0.51 -3.73
C SER A 194 -11.27 1.27 -3.19
N GLU A 195 -11.08 2.20 -2.26
CA GLU A 195 -12.17 3.05 -1.75
C GLU A 195 -12.75 3.96 -2.84
N ARG A 196 -11.89 4.57 -3.67
CA ARG A 196 -12.32 5.38 -4.81
C ARG A 196 -13.26 4.62 -5.74
N HIS A 197 -12.91 3.38 -6.05
CA HIS A 197 -13.69 2.52 -6.95
C HIS A 197 -14.90 1.88 -6.26
N LEU A 198 -14.87 1.66 -4.96
CA LEU A 198 -16.08 1.36 -4.18
C LEU A 198 -17.12 2.50 -4.31
N LYS A 199 -16.69 3.75 -4.14
CA LYS A 199 -17.56 4.91 -4.36
C LYS A 199 -18.14 4.94 -5.78
N GLN A 200 -17.33 4.57 -6.78
CA GLN A 200 -17.81 4.44 -8.16
C GLN A 200 -18.87 3.33 -8.32
N MET A 201 -18.70 2.18 -7.69
CA MET A 201 -19.73 1.11 -7.69
C MET A 201 -21.05 1.62 -7.06
N LEU A 202 -20.95 2.38 -5.97
CA LEU A 202 -22.12 2.96 -5.31
C LEU A 202 -22.81 4.01 -6.18
N GLU A 203 -22.06 4.80 -6.96
CA GLU A 203 -22.63 5.71 -7.97
C GLU A 203 -23.42 4.95 -9.04
N VAL A 204 -22.90 3.81 -9.54
CA VAL A 204 -23.59 2.94 -10.48
C VAL A 204 -24.89 2.40 -9.88
N LYS A 205 -24.85 1.96 -8.62
CA LYS A 205 -26.05 1.44 -7.90
C LYS A 205 -27.09 2.49 -7.60
N ALA A 206 -26.68 3.77 -7.52
CA ALA A 206 -27.57 4.90 -7.28
C ALA A 206 -28.26 5.43 -8.55
N ASP A 207 -27.90 4.91 -9.72
CA ASP A 207 -28.55 5.30 -10.98
C ASP A 207 -30.06 4.94 -10.95
N PRO A 208 -30.96 5.87 -11.34
CA PRO A 208 -32.40 5.59 -11.37
C PRO A 208 -32.81 4.38 -12.22
N ASN A 209 -32.01 4.04 -13.23
CA ASN A 209 -32.24 2.92 -14.14
C ASN A 209 -31.49 1.64 -13.70
N TYR A 210 -30.82 1.64 -12.55
CA TYR A 210 -30.14 0.46 -12.06
C TYR A 210 -31.15 -0.69 -11.84
N PRO A 211 -30.85 -1.91 -12.34
CA PRO A 211 -31.80 -3.03 -12.26
C PRO A 211 -32.21 -3.34 -10.81
N LYS A 212 -33.51 -3.45 -10.58
CA LYS A 212 -34.08 -3.92 -9.30
C LYS A 212 -34.03 -5.43 -9.26
N ASN A 213 -33.86 -6.01 -8.07
CA ASN A 213 -33.99 -7.45 -7.85
C ASN A 213 -35.39 -7.94 -8.11
#